data_7ba9dee33c7a2914925ed03d8b95bf57
#
_entry.id   7ba9dee33c7a2914925ed03d8b95bf57
#
_cell.length_a   1.000
_cell.length_b   1.000
_cell.length_c   1.000
_cell.angle_alpha   90.00
_cell.angle_beta   90.00
_cell.angle_gamma   90.00
#
_symmetry.space_group_name_H-M   'P 1'
#
loop_
_entity.id
_entity.type
_entity.pdbx_description
1 polymer ?
#
loop_
_entity_poly.entity_id
_entity_poly.type
_entity_poly.pdbx_seq_one_letter_code
_entity_poly.pdbx_strand_id
1 'polypeptide(L)'
;LIGGISLRGLDLVIRGGKVLDGTGNPWFSADIGVEDGKIVKIGKIEEKGSVEIDANGLFVSPGFVDIHTHADLTILAVRDAESYITQGITTAIAGNCGLSMAPVNPEKLNLLKTYVSPFLVRNFDYGWDWXSLGEFYEKVEKDGIAINLLPLVGHGTIRIAVKGFDPSSPSEDELFKMKEILRKCLDEGAFGMSTGLIYPPGSYAETWEIVELARVLKEFGGVYLSHIRNESRRLIEAVEEAIEIGEKADVPVEIAHHKASGKPNWGKVNATLRLMEKARARGVEVNCDVYPYTAGSTTITALLPTWALEGGVDRMLERIKDRETRAKIVEEIEEDKLKGENFLKAAGWDGVLISQCSIRDYEGKTLGEILRSQGRGSDLYDGLFDWLIEIKGDASMVIFLMDEDDVKTVLSHRLSIVGSDSWVVSPAVGGKPHPRAYGTFPRVLGKYVREEKVLSLEDAIRKMTSLPASKMRIPLRGVIKEGFWADIVVFDFDRVKDKATFQXPHQYAEGIEYVVVNGEVVLDRGRITGKRPGKVIRR
;
A
#
# COMPACT_ATOMS: atom_id res chain seq x y z
N LEU A 1 -5.07 10.57 -47.98
CA LEU A 1 -4.31 10.76 -46.76
C LEU A 1 -4.04 9.39 -46.17
N ILE A 2 -2.94 8.80 -46.49
CA ILE A 2 -2.45 7.54 -45.95
C ILE A 2 -2.00 7.82 -44.52
N GLY A 3 -2.53 7.09 -43.57
CA GLY A 3 -2.27 7.32 -42.15
C GLY A 3 -0.82 7.64 -41.86
N GLY A 4 -0.63 8.74 -41.18
CA GLY A 4 0.67 9.34 -40.99
C GLY A 4 1.67 8.43 -40.35
N ILE A 5 2.61 7.96 -41.17
CA ILE A 5 3.82 7.35 -40.64
C ILE A 5 4.72 8.53 -40.27
N SER A 6 5.00 8.65 -38.98
CA SER A 6 5.93 9.66 -38.52
C SER A 6 7.26 9.46 -39.26
N LEU A 7 7.80 10.51 -39.84
CA LEU A 7 9.09 10.46 -40.51
C LEU A 7 10.24 10.21 -39.54
N ARG A 8 9.97 10.25 -38.22
CA ARG A 8 10.98 10.07 -37.19
C ARG A 8 11.18 8.63 -36.77
N GLY A 9 10.27 7.70 -37.19
CA GLY A 9 10.27 6.36 -36.65
C GLY A 9 9.62 6.34 -35.27
N LEU A 10 9.74 5.23 -34.58
CA LEU A 10 9.13 5.05 -33.27
C LEU A 10 10.11 5.46 -32.17
N ASP A 11 9.57 5.87 -31.02
CA ASP A 11 10.42 6.21 -29.88
C ASP A 11 11.04 4.97 -29.26
N LEU A 12 10.29 3.88 -29.21
CA LEU A 12 10.75 2.64 -28.60
C LEU A 12 10.11 1.46 -29.33
N VAL A 13 10.89 0.42 -29.58
CA VAL A 13 10.35 -0.86 -30.06
C VAL A 13 10.86 -1.97 -29.16
N ILE A 14 9.93 -2.80 -28.66
CA ILE A 14 10.24 -4.00 -27.89
C ILE A 14 10.03 -5.17 -28.82
N ARG A 15 11.07 -5.94 -29.08
CA ARG A 15 11.06 -6.95 -30.14
C ARG A 15 11.04 -8.36 -29.59
N GLY A 16 10.17 -9.18 -30.19
CA GLY A 16 10.24 -10.63 -30.09
C GLY A 16 9.80 -11.22 -28.75
N GLY A 17 9.01 -10.47 -28.01
CA GLY A 17 8.58 -10.93 -26.69
C GLY A 17 7.35 -11.81 -26.72
N LYS A 18 7.17 -12.54 -25.63
CA LYS A 18 5.91 -13.25 -25.35
C LYS A 18 5.03 -12.31 -24.58
N VAL A 19 3.97 -11.82 -25.21
CA VAL A 19 3.15 -10.76 -24.65
C VAL A 19 2.03 -11.37 -23.80
N LEU A 20 2.03 -11.00 -22.51
CA LEU A 20 0.92 -11.25 -21.61
C LEU A 20 0.20 -9.92 -21.51
N ASP A 21 -0.94 -9.77 -22.14
CA ASP A 21 -1.51 -8.44 -22.31
C ASP A 21 -2.25 -7.90 -21.08
N GLY A 22 -2.32 -8.69 -20.02
CA GLY A 22 -2.96 -8.28 -18.78
C GLY A 22 -4.38 -8.79 -18.61
N THR A 23 -4.96 -9.36 -19.66
CA THR A 23 -6.36 -9.81 -19.62
C THR A 23 -6.56 -11.16 -18.96
N GLY A 24 -5.47 -11.92 -18.74
CA GLY A 24 -5.56 -13.30 -18.30
C GLY A 24 -5.53 -14.28 -19.44
N ASN A 25 -5.48 -13.81 -20.66
CA ASN A 25 -5.39 -14.67 -21.85
C ASN A 25 -3.96 -15.22 -22.00
N PRO A 26 -3.80 -16.33 -22.72
CA PRO A 26 -2.45 -16.88 -22.97
C PRO A 26 -1.58 -15.88 -23.73
N TRP A 27 -0.26 -16.02 -23.56
CA TRP A 27 0.69 -15.14 -24.25
C TRP A 27 0.65 -15.35 -25.76
N PHE A 28 1.06 -14.30 -26.47
CA PHE A 28 1.25 -14.37 -27.93
C PHE A 28 2.54 -13.64 -28.28
N SER A 29 3.17 -14.02 -29.39
CA SER A 29 4.41 -13.39 -29.84
C SER A 29 4.10 -12.10 -30.58
N ALA A 30 4.79 -11.02 -30.23
CA ALA A 30 4.62 -9.75 -30.94
C ALA A 30 5.74 -8.79 -30.56
N ASP A 31 5.96 -7.82 -31.46
CA ASP A 31 6.72 -6.62 -31.14
C ASP A 31 5.74 -5.55 -30.66
N ILE A 32 6.24 -4.60 -29.87
CA ILE A 32 5.44 -3.48 -29.39
C ILE A 32 6.14 -2.18 -29.74
N GLY A 33 5.42 -1.29 -30.42
CA GLY A 33 5.94 0.02 -30.80
C GLY A 33 5.31 1.13 -29.99
N VAL A 34 6.13 2.08 -29.59
CA VAL A 34 5.73 3.17 -28.69
C VAL A 34 6.10 4.50 -29.33
N GLU A 35 5.17 5.44 -29.25
CA GLU A 35 5.40 6.82 -29.69
C GLU A 35 4.64 7.76 -28.78
N ASP A 36 5.31 8.83 -28.34
CA ASP A 36 4.71 9.86 -27.47
C ASP A 36 4.09 9.25 -26.23
N GLY A 37 4.77 8.28 -25.63
CA GLY A 37 4.37 7.69 -24.37
C GLY A 37 3.31 6.60 -24.46
N LYS A 38 2.78 6.34 -25.66
CA LYS A 38 1.68 5.38 -25.83
C LYS A 38 2.06 4.26 -26.76
N ILE A 39 1.43 3.11 -26.55
CA ILE A 39 1.55 1.97 -27.46
C ILE A 39 0.80 2.32 -28.73
N VAL A 40 1.47 2.31 -29.86
CA VAL A 40 0.84 2.65 -31.14
C VAL A 40 0.75 1.46 -32.09
N LYS A 41 1.53 0.38 -31.84
CA LYS A 41 1.50 -0.75 -32.74
C LYS A 41 1.85 -2.03 -31.98
N ILE A 42 1.12 -3.10 -32.26
CA ILE A 42 1.38 -4.43 -31.69
C ILE A 42 1.35 -5.40 -32.87
N GLY A 43 2.40 -6.21 -33.01
CA GLY A 43 2.48 -7.19 -34.07
C GLY A 43 3.89 -7.27 -34.61
N LYS A 44 4.03 -7.43 -35.91
CA LYS A 44 5.35 -7.42 -36.55
C LYS A 44 5.68 -5.96 -36.93
N ILE A 45 6.78 -5.45 -36.40
CA ILE A 45 7.14 -4.04 -36.59
C ILE A 45 8.47 -3.99 -37.35
N GLU A 46 8.42 -3.39 -38.53
CA GLU A 46 9.63 -3.22 -39.33
C GLU A 46 10.34 -1.90 -39.06
N GLU A 47 9.59 -0.91 -38.61
CA GLU A 47 10.16 0.41 -38.28
C GLU A 47 11.16 0.27 -37.14
N LYS A 48 12.21 1.07 -37.16
CA LYS A 48 13.17 1.12 -36.07
C LYS A 48 12.70 2.07 -35.00
N GLY A 49 13.07 1.77 -33.77
CA GLY A 49 12.84 2.67 -32.64
C GLY A 49 14.12 3.41 -32.29
N SER A 50 13.97 4.62 -31.78
CA SER A 50 15.11 5.33 -31.22
C SER A 50 15.77 4.52 -30.11
N VAL A 51 14.96 3.79 -29.37
CA VAL A 51 15.42 2.83 -28.37
C VAL A 51 14.85 1.47 -28.77
N GLU A 52 15.68 0.44 -28.70
CA GLU A 52 15.29 -0.92 -29.04
C GLU A 52 15.54 -1.83 -27.84
N ILE A 53 14.55 -2.65 -27.50
CA ILE A 53 14.67 -3.65 -26.46
C ILE A 53 14.50 -5.02 -27.10
N ASP A 54 15.47 -5.90 -26.91
CA ASP A 54 15.38 -7.28 -27.37
C ASP A 54 14.73 -8.11 -26.28
N ALA A 55 13.48 -8.53 -26.49
CA ALA A 55 12.73 -9.32 -25.53
C ALA A 55 12.67 -10.80 -25.89
N ASN A 56 13.55 -11.27 -26.78
CA ASN A 56 13.58 -12.68 -27.16
C ASN A 56 13.74 -13.54 -25.92
N GLY A 57 12.85 -14.52 -25.77
CA GLY A 57 12.87 -15.44 -24.63
C GLY A 57 12.30 -14.86 -23.35
N LEU A 58 11.81 -13.63 -23.40
CA LEU A 58 11.29 -12.95 -22.23
C LEU A 58 9.80 -12.70 -22.36
N PHE A 59 9.14 -12.50 -21.23
CA PHE A 59 7.74 -12.08 -21.22
C PHE A 59 7.65 -10.57 -21.18
N VAL A 60 6.61 -10.04 -21.82
CA VAL A 60 6.30 -8.62 -21.85
C VAL A 60 4.89 -8.46 -21.31
N SER A 61 4.73 -7.67 -20.25
CA SER A 61 3.43 -7.45 -19.64
C SER A 61 3.20 -5.96 -19.45
N PRO A 62 1.96 -5.56 -19.10
CA PRO A 62 1.76 -4.19 -18.66
C PRO A 62 2.60 -3.95 -17.40
N GLY A 63 2.95 -2.69 -17.16
CA GLY A 63 3.57 -2.32 -15.89
C GLY A 63 2.67 -2.69 -14.73
N PHE A 64 3.28 -3.15 -13.64
CA PHE A 64 2.48 -3.58 -12.50
C PHE A 64 1.85 -2.38 -11.81
N VAL A 65 0.60 -2.56 -11.40
CA VAL A 65 -0.18 -1.56 -10.69
C VAL A 65 -0.31 -2.03 -9.24
N ASP A 66 0.32 -1.33 -8.33
CA ASP A 66 0.30 -1.72 -6.91
C ASP A 66 -0.87 -1.02 -6.25
N ILE A 67 -1.93 -1.76 -5.99
CA ILE A 67 -3.19 -1.18 -5.49
C ILE A 67 -3.08 -0.71 -4.05
N HIS A 68 -2.11 -1.19 -3.31
CA HIS A 68 -2.04 -0.85 -1.89
C HIS A 68 -0.64 -0.41 -1.52
N THR A 69 -0.43 0.92 -1.45
CA THR A 69 0.87 1.46 -1.05
C THR A 69 0.70 2.65 -0.12
N HIS A 70 1.80 2.98 0.50
CA HIS A 70 1.99 4.20 1.25
C HIS A 70 3.11 5.03 0.62
N ALA A 71 3.19 4.96 -0.70
CA ALA A 71 4.26 5.64 -1.45
C ALA A 71 4.25 7.14 -1.23
N ASP A 72 3.07 7.72 -0.94
CA ASP A 72 2.98 9.16 -0.69
C ASP A 72 3.80 9.59 0.53
N LEU A 73 4.02 8.68 1.47
CA LEU A 73 4.75 9.03 2.70
C LEU A 73 6.25 9.19 2.46
N THR A 74 6.78 8.56 1.41
CA THR A 74 8.24 8.55 1.21
C THR A 74 8.69 9.07 -0.16
N ILE A 75 7.77 9.28 -1.09
CA ILE A 75 8.15 9.59 -2.49
C ILE A 75 8.93 10.91 -2.60
N LEU A 76 8.68 11.89 -1.74
CA LEU A 76 9.42 13.15 -1.82
C LEU A 76 10.92 12.92 -1.59
N ALA A 77 11.27 11.92 -0.79
CA ALA A 77 12.66 11.60 -0.48
C ALA A 77 13.24 10.54 -1.41
N VAL A 78 12.40 9.72 -2.06
CA VAL A 78 12.87 8.58 -2.86
C VAL A 78 12.20 8.66 -4.25
N ARG A 79 12.50 9.74 -4.96
CA ARG A 79 11.82 10.06 -6.22
C ARG A 79 12.13 9.07 -7.34
N ASP A 80 13.26 8.39 -7.28
CA ASP A 80 13.62 7.37 -8.28
C ASP A 80 12.88 6.04 -8.02
N ALA A 81 12.24 5.91 -6.86
CA ALA A 81 11.39 4.75 -6.53
C ALA A 81 12.08 3.41 -6.83
N GLU A 82 13.35 3.29 -6.44
CA GLU A 82 14.15 2.12 -6.83
C GLU A 82 13.52 0.81 -6.38
N SER A 83 12.97 0.79 -5.15
CA SER A 83 12.39 -0.46 -4.64
C SER A 83 11.18 -0.91 -5.43
N TYR A 84 10.48 0.02 -6.07
CA TYR A 84 9.30 -0.31 -6.87
C TYR A 84 9.66 -0.64 -8.31
N ILE A 85 10.51 0.19 -8.93
CA ILE A 85 10.91 -0.04 -10.33
C ILE A 85 11.54 -1.42 -10.48
N THR A 86 12.41 -1.80 -9.55
CA THR A 86 13.15 -3.06 -9.66
C THR A 86 12.24 -4.28 -9.52
N GLN A 87 11.00 -4.10 -9.08
CA GLN A 87 10.05 -5.21 -9.06
C GLN A 87 8.93 -5.05 -10.10
N GLY A 88 9.04 -4.05 -10.98
CA GLY A 88 8.12 -3.90 -12.10
C GLY A 88 6.93 -2.99 -11.84
N ILE A 89 6.86 -2.34 -10.69
CA ILE A 89 5.74 -1.45 -10.38
C ILE A 89 5.91 -0.16 -11.15
N THR A 90 4.89 0.22 -11.92
CA THR A 90 4.90 1.47 -12.69
C THR A 90 3.85 2.46 -12.21
N THR A 91 2.81 1.98 -11.51
CA THR A 91 1.78 2.84 -10.93
C THR A 91 1.51 2.36 -9.51
N ALA A 92 1.48 3.29 -8.56
CA ALA A 92 1.20 2.99 -7.15
C ALA A 92 0.01 3.81 -6.68
N ILE A 93 -0.97 3.12 -6.08
CA ILE A 93 -2.11 3.77 -5.45
C ILE A 93 -1.70 4.13 -4.03
N ALA A 94 -1.71 5.41 -3.69
CA ALA A 94 -1.14 5.92 -2.45
C ALA A 94 -2.17 6.65 -1.61
N GLY A 95 -2.00 6.63 -0.30
CA GLY A 95 -2.95 7.22 0.64
C GLY A 95 -3.85 6.20 1.29
N ASN A 96 -3.36 4.98 1.45
CA ASN A 96 -4.11 3.85 2.02
C ASN A 96 -4.13 3.88 3.55
N CYS A 97 -4.99 3.04 4.12
CA CYS A 97 -5.11 2.79 5.58
C CYS A 97 -5.48 4.03 6.39
N GLY A 98 -6.13 4.98 5.76
CA GLY A 98 -6.52 6.21 6.44
C GLY A 98 -5.40 7.21 6.59
N LEU A 99 -4.24 6.93 6.00
CA LEU A 99 -3.03 7.76 6.11
C LEU A 99 -2.81 8.52 4.82
N SER A 100 -2.82 9.85 4.87
CA SER A 100 -2.37 10.65 3.73
C SER A 100 -1.67 11.91 4.24
N MET A 101 -0.85 12.50 3.36
CA MET A 101 -0.03 13.66 3.73
C MET A 101 -0.82 14.97 3.76
N ALA A 102 -2.02 14.94 3.23
CA ALA A 102 -2.92 16.09 3.17
C ALA A 102 -4.33 15.57 3.21
N PRO A 103 -5.33 16.37 3.59
CA PRO A 103 -5.28 17.80 3.85
C PRO A 103 -4.58 18.16 5.17
N VAL A 104 -4.11 19.38 5.27
CA VAL A 104 -3.46 19.88 6.47
C VAL A 104 -4.24 21.08 7.01
N ASN A 105 -4.64 20.97 8.27
CA ASN A 105 -5.14 22.11 9.03
C ASN A 105 -3.94 22.65 9.82
N PRO A 106 -3.47 23.88 9.56
CA PRO A 106 -2.24 24.35 10.23
C PRO A 106 -2.31 24.28 11.75
N GLU A 107 -3.50 24.44 12.33
CA GLU A 107 -3.64 24.38 13.78
C GLU A 107 -3.46 22.97 14.32
N LYS A 108 -3.57 21.96 13.45
CA LYS A 108 -3.46 20.55 13.84
C LYS A 108 -2.30 19.84 13.13
N LEU A 109 -1.40 20.60 12.55
CA LEU A 109 -0.28 20.02 11.79
C LEU A 109 0.56 19.07 12.65
N ASN A 110 0.81 19.45 13.91
CA ASN A 110 1.63 18.59 14.75
C ASN A 110 1.00 17.22 14.97
N LEU A 111 -0.33 17.18 15.08
CA LEU A 111 -1.02 15.88 15.20
C LEU A 111 -0.85 15.05 13.94
N LEU A 112 -0.96 15.66 12.77
CA LEU A 112 -0.74 14.94 11.52
C LEU A 112 0.70 14.44 11.41
N LYS A 113 1.67 15.27 11.78
CA LYS A 113 3.07 14.87 11.72
C LYS A 113 3.33 13.64 12.59
N THR A 114 2.81 13.62 13.81
CA THR A 114 3.04 12.46 14.68
C THR A 114 2.30 11.22 14.19
N TYR A 115 1.16 11.41 13.54
CA TYR A 115 0.38 10.33 12.96
C TYR A 115 1.15 9.59 11.87
N VAL A 116 1.85 10.33 11.00
CA VAL A 116 2.57 9.72 9.87
C VAL A 116 4.05 9.46 10.15
N SER A 117 4.60 10.06 11.21
CA SER A 117 6.04 10.04 11.48
C SER A 117 6.68 8.66 11.45
N PRO A 118 6.06 7.61 12.01
CA PRO A 118 6.71 6.29 12.01
C PRO A 118 7.06 5.75 10.63
N PHE A 119 6.45 6.30 9.58
CA PHE A 119 6.63 5.80 8.22
C PHE A 119 7.42 6.73 7.32
N LEU A 120 7.75 7.93 7.81
CA LEU A 120 8.48 8.91 6.99
C LEU A 120 9.96 8.59 6.94
N VAL A 121 10.62 9.05 5.88
CA VAL A 121 12.07 8.92 5.76
C VAL A 121 12.74 9.78 6.82
N ARG A 122 13.64 9.19 7.59
CA ARG A 122 14.36 9.92 8.66
C ARG A 122 15.38 10.87 8.05
N ASN A 123 15.56 12.00 8.71
CA ASN A 123 16.55 13.01 8.32
C ASN A 123 16.28 13.63 6.95
N PHE A 124 15.03 13.60 6.49
CA PHE A 124 14.61 14.26 5.27
C PHE A 124 13.68 15.41 5.63
N ASP A 125 13.91 16.58 5.03
CA ASP A 125 13.08 17.75 5.28
C ASP A 125 11.90 17.75 4.32
N TYR A 126 10.72 17.40 4.83
CA TYR A 126 9.51 17.36 4.00
C TYR A 126 8.98 18.75 3.66
N GLY A 127 9.36 19.76 4.43
CA GLY A 127 8.92 21.14 4.19
C GLY A 127 7.55 21.45 4.75
N TRP A 128 6.60 20.53 4.63
CA TRP A 128 5.23 20.68 5.13
C TRP A 128 4.60 22.01 4.74
N ASP A 129 4.76 22.40 3.45
CA ASP A 129 4.33 23.70 2.94
C ASP A 129 3.10 23.59 2.04
N TRP A 130 2.35 22.58 2.22
CA TRP A 130 1.11 22.36 1.47
C TRP A 130 -0.08 22.29 2.45
N UNK A 131 -1.27 22.59 1.96
CA UNK A 131 -2.41 22.44 2.71
C UNK A 131 -3.34 21.47 2.16
N SER A 132 -3.51 21.55 0.85
CA SER A 132 -4.48 20.65 0.21
C SER A 132 -3.79 19.44 -0.39
N LEU A 133 -4.62 18.42 -0.67
CA LEU A 133 -4.10 17.22 -1.35
C LEU A 133 -3.52 17.59 -2.71
N GLY A 134 -4.19 18.46 -3.45
CA GLY A 134 -3.69 18.92 -4.74
C GLY A 134 -2.34 19.60 -4.63
N GLU A 135 -2.15 20.42 -3.62
CA GLU A 135 -0.87 21.09 -3.40
C GLU A 135 0.24 20.11 -3.08
N PHE A 136 -0.07 19.09 -2.28
CA PHE A 136 0.92 18.05 -1.99
C PHE A 136 1.36 17.36 -3.28
N TYR A 137 0.41 16.97 -4.11
CA TYR A 137 0.77 16.26 -5.34
C TYR A 137 1.42 17.16 -6.38
N GLU A 138 1.15 18.46 -6.38
CA GLU A 138 1.93 19.40 -7.18
C GLU A 138 3.39 19.41 -6.76
N LYS A 139 3.63 19.38 -5.45
CA LYS A 139 5.00 19.31 -4.93
C LYS A 139 5.68 18.00 -5.34
N VAL A 140 4.94 16.90 -5.31
CA VAL A 140 5.47 15.60 -5.77
C VAL A 140 5.92 15.70 -7.22
N GLU A 141 5.10 16.28 -8.09
CA GLU A 141 5.41 16.35 -9.50
C GLU A 141 6.55 17.31 -9.84
N LYS A 142 6.74 18.35 -9.04
CA LYS A 142 7.62 19.45 -9.40
C LYS A 142 9.04 19.01 -9.72
N ASP A 143 9.59 18.10 -8.91
CA ASP A 143 10.96 17.64 -9.12
C ASP A 143 11.03 16.27 -9.77
N GLY A 144 9.89 15.77 -10.22
CA GLY A 144 9.82 14.51 -10.96
C GLY A 144 9.80 13.28 -10.07
N ILE A 145 9.18 12.24 -10.59
CA ILE A 145 9.11 10.93 -9.95
C ILE A 145 9.25 9.86 -11.04
N ALA A 146 9.78 8.72 -10.67
CA ALA A 146 10.03 7.67 -11.67
C ALA A 146 8.79 6.88 -12.03
N ILE A 147 7.80 6.78 -11.11
CA ILE A 147 6.59 5.99 -11.33
C ILE A 147 5.37 6.90 -11.26
N ASN A 148 4.24 6.37 -11.73
CA ASN A 148 2.96 7.07 -11.62
C ASN A 148 2.40 6.88 -10.22
N LEU A 149 1.75 7.91 -9.68
CA LEU A 149 1.03 7.84 -8.42
C LEU A 149 -0.43 8.15 -8.63
N LEU A 150 -1.29 7.38 -7.98
CA LEU A 150 -2.73 7.58 -8.01
C LEU A 150 -3.18 7.97 -6.60
N PRO A 151 -3.69 9.20 -6.41
CA PRO A 151 -4.00 9.66 -5.06
C PRO A 151 -5.29 9.09 -4.48
N LEU A 152 -5.24 8.71 -3.20
CA LEU A 152 -6.41 8.57 -2.34
C LEU A 152 -6.26 9.58 -1.22
N VAL A 153 -7.37 9.89 -0.54
CA VAL A 153 -7.29 10.66 0.69
C VAL A 153 -7.61 9.74 1.87
N GLY A 154 -6.88 9.90 2.96
CA GLY A 154 -7.08 9.10 4.16
C GLY A 154 -8.14 9.70 5.07
N HIS A 155 -9.11 8.87 5.49
CA HIS A 155 -10.14 9.29 6.45
C HIS A 155 -9.53 9.76 7.76
N GLY A 156 -8.47 9.06 8.23
CA GLY A 156 -7.81 9.50 9.46
C GLY A 156 -7.24 10.90 9.33
N THR A 157 -6.65 11.20 8.17
CA THR A 157 -6.12 12.54 7.91
C THR A 157 -7.24 13.58 7.86
N ILE A 158 -8.38 13.25 7.23
CA ILE A 158 -9.54 14.15 7.22
C ILE A 158 -10.03 14.41 8.66
N ARG A 159 -10.15 13.33 9.45
CA ARG A 159 -10.65 13.46 10.83
C ARG A 159 -9.72 14.32 11.65
N ILE A 160 -8.40 14.15 11.50
CA ILE A 160 -7.43 14.99 12.22
C ILE A 160 -7.63 16.45 11.87
N ALA A 161 -7.84 16.77 10.60
CA ALA A 161 -7.99 18.16 10.16
C ALA A 161 -9.20 18.82 10.81
N VAL A 162 -10.27 18.05 11.06
CA VAL A 162 -11.52 18.61 11.58
C VAL A 162 -11.58 18.54 13.10
N LYS A 163 -11.16 17.42 13.70
CA LYS A 163 -11.36 17.23 15.14
C LYS A 163 -10.17 16.57 15.85
N GLY A 164 -9.03 16.47 15.19
CA GLY A 164 -7.84 15.89 15.83
C GLY A 164 -8.07 14.45 16.23
N PHE A 165 -7.64 14.10 17.45
CA PHE A 165 -7.80 12.76 18.00
C PHE A 165 -8.92 12.71 19.03
N ASP A 166 -9.91 13.58 18.90
CA ASP A 166 -11.11 13.56 19.73
C ASP A 166 -11.91 12.30 19.38
N PRO A 167 -12.20 11.43 20.37
CA PRO A 167 -12.86 10.18 20.05
C PRO A 167 -14.37 10.28 19.85
N SER A 168 -14.97 11.44 20.14
CA SER A 168 -16.43 11.56 20.05
C SER A 168 -16.89 11.50 18.60
N SER A 169 -18.15 11.11 18.42
CA SER A 169 -18.79 11.13 17.10
C SER A 169 -18.82 12.56 16.58
N PRO A 170 -18.68 12.75 15.27
CA PRO A 170 -18.70 14.10 14.74
C PRO A 170 -20.07 14.73 14.90
N SER A 171 -20.07 16.02 15.26
CA SER A 171 -21.30 16.83 15.23
C SER A 171 -21.74 16.99 13.77
N GLU A 172 -22.96 17.53 13.58
CA GLU A 172 -23.42 17.81 12.23
C GLU A 172 -22.45 18.75 11.49
N ASP A 173 -21.96 19.77 12.19
CA ASP A 173 -21.02 20.71 11.58
C ASP A 173 -19.69 20.04 11.24
N GLU A 174 -19.19 19.20 12.14
CA GLU A 174 -17.96 18.48 11.89
C GLU A 174 -18.10 17.53 10.70
N LEU A 175 -19.22 16.82 10.64
CA LEU A 175 -19.44 15.91 9.50
C LEU A 175 -19.55 16.69 8.20
N PHE A 176 -20.22 17.82 8.22
CA PHE A 176 -20.30 18.67 7.04
C PHE A 176 -18.90 19.11 6.57
N LYS A 177 -18.05 19.51 7.51
CA LYS A 177 -16.69 19.90 7.18
C LYS A 177 -15.89 18.74 6.60
N MET A 178 -16.04 17.54 7.17
CA MET A 178 -15.36 16.36 6.62
C MET A 178 -15.78 16.08 5.18
N LYS A 179 -17.10 16.19 4.91
CA LYS A 179 -17.61 15.97 3.56
C LYS A 179 -17.08 17.00 2.58
N GLU A 180 -17.00 18.27 3.00
CA GLU A 180 -16.49 19.31 2.12
C GLU A 180 -15.00 19.13 1.82
N ILE A 181 -14.23 18.69 2.82
CA ILE A 181 -12.82 18.37 2.61
C ILE A 181 -12.69 17.23 1.61
N LEU A 182 -13.50 16.19 1.78
CA LEU A 182 -13.47 15.05 0.87
C LEU A 182 -13.83 15.47 -0.56
N ARG A 183 -14.88 16.30 -0.72
CA ARG A 183 -15.24 16.82 -2.05
C ARG A 183 -14.08 17.55 -2.69
N LYS A 184 -13.39 18.39 -1.92
CA LYS A 184 -12.25 19.12 -2.45
C LYS A 184 -11.14 18.16 -2.92
N CYS A 185 -10.85 17.13 -2.12
CA CYS A 185 -9.84 16.14 -2.52
C CYS A 185 -10.22 15.44 -3.82
N LEU A 186 -11.50 15.08 -3.94
CA LEU A 186 -11.97 14.40 -5.16
C LEU A 186 -11.94 15.35 -6.36
N ASP A 187 -12.31 16.61 -6.17
CA ASP A 187 -12.18 17.61 -7.23
C ASP A 187 -10.73 17.81 -7.66
N GLU A 188 -9.79 17.64 -6.74
CA GLU A 188 -8.37 17.77 -7.05
C GLU A 188 -7.79 16.52 -7.68
N GLY A 189 -8.59 15.48 -7.85
CA GLY A 189 -8.18 14.32 -8.61
C GLY A 189 -8.05 13.01 -7.86
N ALA A 190 -8.39 12.98 -6.57
CA ALA A 190 -8.32 11.72 -5.80
C ALA A 190 -9.30 10.70 -6.37
N PHE A 191 -8.90 9.43 -6.34
CA PHE A 191 -9.71 8.33 -6.88
C PHE A 191 -10.59 7.69 -5.81
N GLY A 192 -10.40 8.05 -4.55
CA GLY A 192 -11.19 7.48 -3.48
C GLY A 192 -10.70 7.87 -2.12
N MET A 193 -11.28 7.22 -1.11
CA MET A 193 -10.94 7.45 0.28
C MET A 193 -10.57 6.13 0.93
N SER A 194 -9.55 6.14 1.78
CA SER A 194 -9.18 4.98 2.56
C SER A 194 -9.52 5.17 4.03
N THR A 195 -9.75 4.06 4.72
CA THR A 195 -9.86 4.07 6.18
C THR A 195 -8.86 3.13 6.79
N GLY A 196 -8.45 3.41 8.03
CA GLY A 196 -7.68 2.49 8.84
C GLY A 196 -8.39 2.39 10.18
N LEU A 197 -9.30 1.44 10.30
CA LEU A 197 -10.24 1.42 11.42
C LEU A 197 -9.68 0.75 12.68
N ILE A 198 -8.39 0.39 12.66
CA ILE A 198 -7.69 -0.01 13.89
C ILE A 198 -6.84 1.12 14.47
N TYR A 199 -6.62 2.20 13.71
CA TYR A 199 -5.74 3.28 14.13
C TYR A 199 -6.54 4.49 14.59
N PRO A 200 -6.28 5.05 15.79
CA PRO A 200 -6.83 6.37 16.08
C PRO A 200 -6.32 7.39 15.06
N PRO A 201 -7.13 8.36 14.63
CA PRO A 201 -8.50 8.57 15.06
C PRO A 201 -9.56 7.82 14.23
N GLY A 202 -9.15 7.09 13.18
CA GLY A 202 -10.12 6.35 12.37
C GLY A 202 -10.89 5.32 13.20
N SER A 203 -10.22 4.68 14.15
CA SER A 203 -10.83 3.65 14.98
C SER A 203 -11.97 4.20 15.83
N TYR A 204 -12.01 5.50 16.08
CA TYR A 204 -13.08 6.10 16.85
C TYR A 204 -14.38 6.27 16.04
N ALA A 205 -14.29 6.17 14.70
CA ALA A 205 -15.46 6.38 13.85
C ALA A 205 -16.40 5.18 13.91
N GLU A 206 -17.68 5.46 14.02
CA GLU A 206 -18.70 4.42 13.87
C GLU A 206 -18.99 4.20 12.39
N THR A 207 -19.63 3.08 12.10
CA THR A 207 -19.92 2.71 10.71
C THR A 207 -20.68 3.82 9.97
N TRP A 208 -21.65 4.47 10.63
CA TRP A 208 -22.48 5.48 9.96
C TRP A 208 -21.64 6.66 9.45
N GLU A 209 -20.60 7.03 10.18
CA GLU A 209 -19.73 8.13 9.76
C GLU A 209 -19.07 7.79 8.41
N ILE A 210 -18.59 6.57 8.30
CA ILE A 210 -17.92 6.15 7.06
C ILE A 210 -18.93 6.04 5.91
N VAL A 211 -20.14 5.53 6.20
CA VAL A 211 -21.20 5.46 5.19
C VAL A 211 -21.49 6.86 4.63
N GLU A 212 -21.61 7.85 5.54
CA GLU A 212 -21.92 9.21 5.10
C GLU A 212 -20.82 9.80 4.20
N LEU A 213 -19.56 9.53 4.54
CA LEU A 213 -18.46 9.99 3.70
C LEU A 213 -18.41 9.20 2.38
N ALA A 214 -18.68 7.91 2.43
CA ALA A 214 -18.70 7.11 1.21
C ALA A 214 -19.79 7.55 0.24
N ARG A 215 -20.89 8.12 0.74
CA ARG A 215 -21.91 8.68 -0.13
C ARG A 215 -21.36 9.84 -0.98
N VAL A 216 -20.41 10.58 -0.43
CA VAL A 216 -19.73 11.63 -1.20
C VAL A 216 -18.89 10.98 -2.32
N LEU A 217 -18.24 9.85 -2.03
CA LEU A 217 -17.50 9.13 -3.07
C LEU A 217 -18.39 8.76 -4.24
N LYS A 218 -19.61 8.35 -3.96
CA LYS A 218 -20.55 7.98 -5.01
C LYS A 218 -20.79 9.12 -6.00
N GLU A 219 -20.83 10.35 -5.50
CA GLU A 219 -21.03 11.53 -6.37
C GLU A 219 -19.94 11.64 -7.43
N PHE A 220 -18.75 11.14 -7.15
CA PHE A 220 -17.58 11.28 -8.02
C PHE A 220 -17.16 9.98 -8.70
N GLY A 221 -17.86 8.88 -8.42
CA GLY A 221 -17.43 7.57 -8.92
C GLY A 221 -16.19 7.04 -8.23
N GLY A 222 -15.97 7.44 -6.98
CA GLY A 222 -14.79 7.04 -6.21
C GLY A 222 -14.91 5.67 -5.56
N VAL A 223 -13.78 5.18 -5.07
CA VAL A 223 -13.67 3.84 -4.48
C VAL A 223 -13.39 3.98 -2.98
N TYR A 224 -13.96 3.08 -2.20
CA TYR A 224 -13.72 2.99 -0.75
C TYR A 224 -12.75 1.83 -0.48
N LEU A 225 -11.61 2.11 0.18
CA LEU A 225 -10.61 1.10 0.46
C LEU A 225 -10.41 1.04 1.97
N SER A 226 -10.48 -0.14 2.56
CA SER A 226 -10.52 -0.27 4.01
C SER A 226 -9.46 -1.20 4.57
N HIS A 227 -8.59 -0.64 5.43
CA HIS A 227 -7.95 -1.44 6.46
C HIS A 227 -9.04 -1.64 7.50
N ILE A 228 -9.61 -2.83 7.52
CA ILE A 228 -10.86 -3.08 8.24
C ILE A 228 -10.66 -3.02 9.76
N ARG A 229 -11.76 -2.96 10.48
CA ARG A 229 -11.76 -2.65 11.91
C ARG A 229 -11.07 -3.71 12.76
N ASN A 230 -10.98 -4.95 12.26
CA ASN A 230 -10.29 -6.01 12.98
C ASN A 230 -9.90 -7.10 11.99
N GLU A 231 -8.67 -7.61 12.11
CA GLU A 231 -8.18 -8.68 11.23
C GLU A 231 -7.92 -9.95 12.02
N SER A 232 -8.40 -10.02 13.25
CA SER A 232 -8.16 -11.18 14.11
C SER A 232 -9.50 -11.73 14.62
N ARG A 233 -9.77 -11.58 15.87
CA ARG A 233 -10.96 -12.19 16.49
C ARG A 233 -12.27 -11.76 15.82
N ARG A 234 -12.37 -10.51 15.40
CA ARG A 234 -13.58 -9.96 14.77
C ARG A 234 -13.44 -9.77 13.27
N LEU A 235 -12.59 -10.56 12.64
CA LEU A 235 -12.34 -10.43 11.21
C LEU A 235 -13.63 -10.51 10.38
N ILE A 236 -14.48 -11.47 10.70
CA ILE A 236 -15.70 -11.68 9.91
C ILE A 236 -16.61 -10.47 10.00
N GLU A 237 -16.83 -9.97 11.22
CA GLU A 237 -17.65 -8.77 11.42
C GLU A 237 -17.07 -7.55 10.72
N ALA A 238 -15.74 -7.44 10.72
CA ALA A 238 -15.09 -6.29 10.09
C ALA A 238 -15.23 -6.32 8.57
N VAL A 239 -15.15 -7.50 7.97
CA VAL A 239 -15.41 -7.63 6.53
C VAL A 239 -16.88 -7.31 6.23
N GLU A 240 -17.79 -7.79 7.07
CA GLU A 240 -19.21 -7.46 6.91
C GLU A 240 -19.45 -5.95 6.98
N GLU A 241 -18.76 -5.27 7.90
CA GLU A 241 -18.87 -3.81 8.01
C GLU A 241 -18.41 -3.11 6.72
N ALA A 242 -17.27 -3.52 6.18
CA ALA A 242 -16.76 -2.88 4.96
C ALA A 242 -17.72 -3.10 3.79
N ILE A 243 -18.28 -4.31 3.68
CA ILE A 243 -19.25 -4.60 2.64
C ILE A 243 -20.52 -3.77 2.84
N GLU A 244 -20.97 -3.65 4.09
CA GLU A 244 -22.15 -2.84 4.42
C GLU A 244 -21.96 -1.38 4.00
N ILE A 245 -20.76 -0.82 4.23
CA ILE A 245 -20.46 0.54 3.82
C ILE A 245 -20.61 0.69 2.31
N GLY A 246 -20.01 -0.24 1.56
CA GLY A 246 -20.12 -0.21 0.11
C GLY A 246 -21.54 -0.36 -0.38
N GLU A 247 -22.29 -1.24 0.25
CA GLU A 247 -23.68 -1.50 -0.14
C GLU A 247 -24.56 -0.28 0.13
N LYS A 248 -24.44 0.29 1.33
CA LYS A 248 -25.28 1.45 1.70
C LYS A 248 -24.93 2.69 0.90
N ALA A 249 -23.66 2.92 0.62
CA ALA A 249 -23.25 4.09 -0.14
C ALA A 249 -23.25 3.85 -1.65
N ASP A 250 -23.39 2.59 -2.06
CA ASP A 250 -23.38 2.19 -3.48
C ASP A 250 -22.06 2.58 -4.14
N VAL A 251 -20.95 2.18 -3.54
CA VAL A 251 -19.61 2.42 -4.05
C VAL A 251 -18.80 1.12 -4.07
N PRO A 252 -17.81 1.01 -4.96
CA PRO A 252 -16.91 -0.15 -4.92
C PRO A 252 -16.11 -0.18 -3.62
N VAL A 253 -15.83 -1.38 -3.14
CA VAL A 253 -15.11 -1.61 -1.90
C VAL A 253 -13.85 -2.42 -2.19
N GLU A 254 -12.74 -2.03 -1.59
CA GLU A 254 -11.51 -2.81 -1.59
C GLU A 254 -11.17 -3.16 -0.15
N ILE A 255 -11.11 -4.45 0.15
CA ILE A 255 -10.66 -4.93 1.46
C ILE A 255 -9.14 -5.00 1.41
N ALA A 256 -8.46 -4.12 2.14
CA ALA A 256 -7.01 -3.98 2.05
C ALA A 256 -6.30 -5.15 2.71
N HIS A 257 -5.17 -5.55 2.14
CA HIS A 257 -4.20 -6.51 2.70
C HIS A 257 -4.87 -7.62 3.52
N HIS A 258 -5.78 -8.33 2.88
CA HIS A 258 -6.68 -9.27 3.56
C HIS A 258 -5.92 -10.42 4.20
N LYS A 259 -6.21 -10.68 5.46
CA LYS A 259 -5.55 -11.72 6.24
C LYS A 259 -6.35 -12.08 7.48
N ALA A 260 -5.96 -13.18 8.12
CA ALA A 260 -6.43 -13.53 9.45
C ALA A 260 -5.21 -13.55 10.38
N SER A 261 -5.17 -12.60 11.31
CA SER A 261 -4.02 -12.40 12.19
C SER A 261 -4.17 -13.21 13.47
N GLY A 262 -3.09 -13.90 13.84
CA GLY A 262 -3.04 -14.67 15.06
C GLY A 262 -3.54 -16.09 14.85
N LYS A 263 -2.81 -17.06 15.42
CA LYS A 263 -3.05 -18.48 15.18
C LYS A 263 -4.51 -18.92 15.40
N PRO A 264 -5.21 -18.45 16.45
CA PRO A 264 -6.61 -18.88 16.63
C PRO A 264 -7.53 -18.47 15.49
N ASN A 265 -7.12 -17.53 14.65
CA ASN A 265 -7.98 -17.01 13.57
C ASN A 265 -7.63 -17.57 12.21
N TRP A 266 -6.54 -18.33 12.10
CA TRP A 266 -6.13 -18.88 10.81
C TRP A 266 -7.23 -19.74 10.22
N GLY A 267 -7.45 -19.59 8.92
CA GLY A 267 -8.50 -20.26 8.18
C GLY A 267 -9.76 -19.43 8.02
N LYS A 268 -9.95 -18.38 8.82
CA LYS A 268 -11.16 -17.55 8.69
C LYS A 268 -11.27 -16.85 7.34
N VAL A 269 -10.15 -16.73 6.61
CA VAL A 269 -10.21 -16.13 5.27
C VAL A 269 -11.12 -16.93 4.33
N ASN A 270 -11.29 -18.23 4.58
CA ASN A 270 -12.24 -19.02 3.78
C ASN A 270 -13.65 -18.46 3.90
N ALA A 271 -14.06 -18.12 5.12
CA ALA A 271 -15.38 -17.55 5.34
C ALA A 271 -15.51 -16.14 4.77
N THR A 272 -14.48 -15.32 4.94
CA THR A 272 -14.58 -13.94 4.46
C THR A 272 -14.58 -13.86 2.93
N LEU A 273 -13.85 -14.74 2.27
CA LEU A 273 -13.89 -14.78 0.80
C LEU A 273 -15.29 -15.16 0.31
N ARG A 274 -15.96 -16.10 1.01
CA ARG A 274 -17.35 -16.41 0.67
C ARG A 274 -18.29 -15.23 0.89
N LEU A 275 -18.06 -14.45 1.93
CA LEU A 275 -18.85 -13.23 2.15
C LEU A 275 -18.69 -12.27 0.98
N MET A 276 -17.47 -12.15 0.45
CA MET A 276 -17.23 -11.28 -0.70
C MET A 276 -17.93 -11.81 -1.95
N GLU A 277 -17.89 -13.13 -2.15
CA GLU A 277 -18.60 -13.75 -3.29
C GLU A 277 -20.10 -13.49 -3.20
N LYS A 278 -20.68 -13.65 -2.01
CA LYS A 278 -22.10 -13.41 -1.81
C LYS A 278 -22.46 -11.94 -2.02
N ALA A 279 -21.60 -11.04 -1.58
CA ALA A 279 -21.82 -9.61 -1.79
C ALA A 279 -21.81 -9.28 -3.27
N ARG A 280 -20.88 -9.86 -4.02
CA ARG A 280 -20.85 -9.67 -5.46
C ARG A 280 -22.12 -10.18 -6.12
N ALA A 281 -22.61 -11.33 -5.67
CA ALA A 281 -23.83 -11.88 -6.24
C ALA A 281 -25.03 -10.96 -6.07
N ARG A 282 -25.02 -10.10 -5.05
CA ARG A 282 -26.11 -9.14 -4.86
C ARG A 282 -25.75 -7.72 -5.33
N GLY A 283 -24.64 -7.58 -6.07
CA GLY A 283 -24.34 -6.33 -6.77
C GLY A 283 -23.36 -5.41 -6.08
N VAL A 284 -22.66 -5.87 -5.05
CA VAL A 284 -21.63 -5.05 -4.40
C VAL A 284 -20.28 -5.37 -5.05
N GLU A 285 -19.62 -4.34 -5.58
CA GLU A 285 -18.33 -4.52 -6.26
C GLU A 285 -17.22 -4.55 -5.21
N VAL A 286 -16.96 -5.73 -4.64
CA VAL A 286 -15.95 -5.92 -3.61
C VAL A 286 -14.81 -6.80 -4.13
N ASN A 287 -13.59 -6.39 -3.83
CA ASN A 287 -12.35 -7.15 -4.04
C ASN A 287 -11.52 -7.06 -2.77
N CYS A 288 -10.47 -7.85 -2.69
CA CYS A 288 -9.47 -7.69 -1.63
C CYS A 288 -8.09 -7.66 -2.25
N ASP A 289 -7.11 -7.20 -1.49
CA ASP A 289 -5.73 -7.35 -1.93
C ASP A 289 -4.93 -8.15 -0.91
N VAL A 290 -3.73 -8.55 -1.31
CA VAL A 290 -2.92 -9.46 -0.50
C VAL A 290 -1.46 -9.28 -0.86
N TYR A 291 -0.60 -9.34 0.17
CA TYR A 291 0.85 -9.43 -0.08
C TYR A 291 1.31 -10.84 0.30
N PRO A 292 2.34 -11.35 -0.39
CA PRO A 292 2.72 -12.76 -0.28
C PRO A 292 3.71 -13.01 0.87
N TYR A 293 3.30 -12.66 2.09
CA TYR A 293 4.16 -12.78 3.27
C TYR A 293 3.31 -13.12 4.49
N THR A 294 3.96 -13.71 5.50
CA THR A 294 3.27 -14.08 6.73
C THR A 294 3.51 -13.12 7.89
N ALA A 295 4.08 -11.95 7.60
CA ALA A 295 4.25 -10.89 8.58
C ALA A 295 3.67 -9.59 8.03
N GLY A 296 3.13 -8.76 8.92
CA GLY A 296 2.68 -7.42 8.59
C GLY A 296 3.65 -6.37 9.09
N SER A 297 3.31 -5.11 8.86
CA SER A 297 4.13 -4.00 9.36
C SER A 297 3.22 -2.80 9.63
N THR A 298 3.41 -2.17 10.78
CA THR A 298 2.61 -1.00 11.14
C THR A 298 3.30 -0.20 12.25
N THR A 299 2.60 0.82 12.77
CA THR A 299 3.14 1.68 13.82
C THR A 299 3.21 0.96 15.16
N ILE A 300 4.23 1.29 15.95
CA ILE A 300 4.44 0.65 17.24
C ILE A 300 3.30 0.99 18.24
N THR A 301 2.67 2.14 18.10
CA THR A 301 1.58 2.50 19.01
C THR A 301 0.36 1.62 18.85
N ALA A 302 0.28 0.84 17.77
CA ALA A 302 -0.81 -0.13 17.61
C ALA A 302 -0.74 -1.28 18.62
N LEU A 303 0.34 -1.39 19.38
CA LEU A 303 0.41 -2.35 20.49
C LEU A 303 -0.49 -1.95 21.65
N LEU A 304 -0.86 -0.67 21.75
CA LEU A 304 -1.61 -0.15 22.90
C LEU A 304 -3.10 -0.04 22.59
N PRO A 305 -3.95 -0.01 23.61
CA PRO A 305 -5.38 0.20 23.36
C PRO A 305 -5.64 1.57 22.74
N THR A 306 -6.69 1.66 21.93
CA THR A 306 -6.96 2.91 21.20
C THR A 306 -7.29 4.07 22.13
N TRP A 307 -7.86 3.80 23.31
CA TRP A 307 -8.16 4.89 24.25
C TRP A 307 -6.89 5.58 24.73
N ALA A 308 -5.76 4.87 24.73
CA ALA A 308 -4.49 5.47 25.18
C ALA A 308 -4.05 6.62 24.26
N LEU A 309 -4.52 6.62 23.00
CA LEU A 309 -4.13 7.64 22.03
C LEU A 309 -5.14 8.78 21.88
N GLU A 310 -6.17 8.81 22.72
CA GLU A 310 -7.11 9.94 22.68
C GLU A 310 -6.33 11.23 22.89
N GLY A 311 -6.52 12.19 21.99
CA GLY A 311 -5.79 13.45 22.01
C GLY A 311 -4.45 13.42 21.29
N GLY A 312 -4.00 12.24 20.84
CA GLY A 312 -2.77 12.12 20.04
C GLY A 312 -1.63 11.47 20.82
N VAL A 313 -0.50 11.33 20.13
CA VAL A 313 0.67 10.61 20.68
C VAL A 313 1.23 11.30 21.93
N ASP A 314 1.31 12.64 21.93
CA ASP A 314 1.84 13.34 23.11
C ASP A 314 0.99 13.07 24.35
N ARG A 315 -0.32 12.98 24.19
CA ARG A 315 -1.21 12.64 25.32
C ARG A 315 -0.99 11.19 25.75
N MET A 316 -0.78 10.31 24.82
CA MET A 316 -0.46 8.92 25.13
C MET A 316 0.79 8.84 26.00
N LEU A 317 1.83 9.58 25.61
CA LEU A 317 3.10 9.56 26.36
C LEU A 317 2.89 10.04 27.80
N GLU A 318 2.03 11.03 28.00
CA GLU A 318 1.71 11.49 29.35
C GLU A 318 0.95 10.41 30.14
N ARG A 319 -0.04 9.76 29.48
CA ARG A 319 -0.85 8.74 30.13
C ARG A 319 0.00 7.57 30.62
N ILE A 320 0.95 7.11 29.82
CA ILE A 320 1.70 5.92 30.19
C ILE A 320 2.80 6.19 31.23
N LYS A 321 2.93 7.43 31.69
CA LYS A 321 3.74 7.71 32.88
C LYS A 321 3.03 7.29 34.15
N ASP A 322 1.70 7.19 34.10
CA ASP A 322 0.87 6.91 35.28
C ASP A 322 0.80 5.40 35.53
N ARG A 323 1.06 5.00 36.77
CA ARG A 323 1.11 3.58 37.11
C ARG A 323 -0.25 2.88 36.98
N GLU A 324 -1.34 3.55 37.34
CA GLU A 324 -2.67 2.96 37.20
C GLU A 324 -3.03 2.75 35.75
N THR A 325 -2.64 3.69 34.89
CA THR A 325 -2.85 3.56 33.44
C THR A 325 -2.07 2.36 32.90
N ARG A 326 -0.82 2.22 33.32
CA ARG A 326 0.00 1.05 32.91
C ARG A 326 -0.68 -0.25 33.30
N ALA A 327 -1.16 -0.33 34.55
CA ALA A 327 -1.82 -1.53 35.04
C ALA A 327 -3.06 -1.87 34.23
N LYS A 328 -3.84 -0.86 33.87
CA LYS A 328 -5.03 -1.06 33.05
C LYS A 328 -4.69 -1.60 31.67
N ILE A 329 -3.65 -1.02 31.04
CA ILE A 329 -3.19 -1.47 29.73
C ILE A 329 -2.74 -2.94 29.80
N VAL A 330 -1.92 -3.26 30.79
CA VAL A 330 -1.41 -4.63 30.95
C VAL A 330 -2.56 -5.61 31.13
N GLU A 331 -3.54 -5.25 31.96
CA GLU A 331 -4.70 -6.12 32.17
C GLU A 331 -5.46 -6.37 30.87
N GLU A 332 -5.68 -5.30 30.08
CA GLU A 332 -6.43 -5.46 28.84
C GLU A 332 -5.69 -6.35 27.84
N ILE A 333 -4.36 -6.21 27.77
CA ILE A 333 -3.56 -7.05 26.88
C ILE A 333 -3.56 -8.51 27.37
N GLU A 334 -3.22 -8.72 28.64
CA GLU A 334 -3.07 -10.08 29.18
C GLU A 334 -4.37 -10.85 29.19
N GLU A 335 -5.47 -10.18 29.51
CA GLU A 335 -6.78 -10.83 29.58
C GLU A 335 -7.54 -10.76 28.25
N ASP A 336 -6.89 -10.25 27.22
CA ASP A 336 -7.42 -10.18 25.85
C ASP A 336 -8.73 -9.41 25.80
N LYS A 337 -8.76 -8.26 26.48
CA LYS A 337 -9.94 -7.39 26.56
C LYS A 337 -9.87 -6.19 25.62
N LEU A 338 -8.81 -6.08 24.81
CA LEU A 338 -8.70 -4.96 23.87
C LEU A 338 -9.86 -5.01 22.87
N LYS A 339 -10.44 -3.86 22.59
CA LYS A 339 -11.49 -3.77 21.58
C LYS A 339 -10.97 -3.99 20.17
N GLY A 340 -9.74 -3.56 19.92
CA GLY A 340 -9.09 -3.72 18.63
C GLY A 340 -8.16 -4.91 18.60
N GLU A 341 -7.04 -4.74 17.93
CA GLU A 341 -6.04 -5.80 17.78
C GLU A 341 -5.23 -5.98 19.05
N ASN A 342 -4.83 -7.21 19.31
CA ASN A 342 -3.93 -7.52 20.41
C ASN A 342 -2.66 -8.12 19.82
N PHE A 343 -1.86 -7.25 19.19
CA PHE A 343 -0.68 -7.69 18.46
C PHE A 343 0.40 -8.27 19.37
N LEU A 344 0.58 -7.68 20.55
CA LEU A 344 1.64 -8.15 21.45
C LEU A 344 1.35 -9.57 21.92
N LYS A 345 0.10 -9.84 22.29
CA LYS A 345 -0.26 -11.19 22.73
C LYS A 345 -0.13 -12.18 21.56
N ALA A 346 -0.54 -11.77 20.36
CA ALA A 346 -0.51 -12.65 19.19
C ALA A 346 0.92 -12.96 18.75
N ALA A 347 1.79 -11.97 18.71
CA ALA A 347 3.15 -12.13 18.18
C ALA A 347 4.18 -12.47 19.25
N GLY A 348 3.95 -12.04 20.49
CA GLY A 348 4.94 -12.18 21.56
C GLY A 348 6.05 -11.13 21.46
N TRP A 349 6.80 -10.99 22.53
CA TRP A 349 7.86 -9.97 22.60
C TRP A 349 8.92 -10.16 21.51
N ASP A 350 9.21 -11.40 21.15
CA ASP A 350 10.23 -11.69 20.16
C ASP A 350 9.66 -11.78 18.75
N GLY A 351 8.34 -11.65 18.60
CA GLY A 351 7.69 -11.59 17.30
C GLY A 351 7.42 -10.18 16.79
N VAL A 352 7.90 -9.17 17.52
CA VAL A 352 7.82 -7.77 17.15
C VAL A 352 9.22 -7.29 16.81
N LEU A 353 9.45 -6.96 15.54
CA LEU A 353 10.76 -6.55 15.03
C LEU A 353 10.71 -5.07 14.69
N ILE A 354 11.62 -4.27 15.22
CA ILE A 354 11.59 -2.83 14.99
C ILE A 354 12.19 -2.52 13.62
N SER A 355 11.39 -1.95 12.74
CA SER A 355 11.82 -1.69 11.36
C SER A 355 12.35 -0.29 11.16
N GLN A 356 11.79 0.70 11.87
CA GLN A 356 12.24 2.08 11.78
C GLN A 356 11.95 2.74 13.13
N CYS A 357 12.83 3.63 13.56
CA CYS A 357 12.71 4.21 14.90
C CYS A 357 13.39 5.58 14.94
N SER A 358 12.84 6.47 15.75
CA SER A 358 13.47 7.78 15.98
C SER A 358 14.88 7.64 16.56
N ILE A 359 15.14 6.55 17.28
CA ILE A 359 16.48 6.21 17.75
C ILE A 359 16.96 5.02 16.92
N ARG A 360 17.84 5.31 15.96
CA ARG A 360 18.20 4.34 14.91
C ARG A 360 18.85 3.06 15.44
N ASP A 361 19.47 3.12 16.63
CA ASP A 361 20.13 1.95 17.19
C ASP A 361 19.18 0.78 17.47
N TYR A 362 17.90 1.06 17.61
CA TYR A 362 16.91 0.01 17.88
C TYR A 362 16.47 -0.74 16.63
N GLU A 363 16.75 -0.19 15.44
CA GLU A 363 16.28 -0.80 14.21
C GLU A 363 16.93 -2.17 13.99
N GLY A 364 16.11 -3.13 13.57
CA GLY A 364 16.57 -4.50 13.30
C GLY A 364 16.57 -5.42 14.51
N LYS A 365 16.16 -4.93 15.66
CA LYS A 365 16.11 -5.72 16.89
C LYS A 365 14.66 -6.05 17.23
N THR A 366 14.46 -7.18 17.91
CA THR A 366 13.12 -7.47 18.42
C THR A 366 12.86 -6.66 19.67
N LEU A 367 11.60 -6.46 19.97
CA LEU A 367 11.22 -5.76 21.18
C LEU A 367 11.79 -6.46 22.43
N GLY A 368 11.70 -7.80 22.46
CA GLY A 368 12.28 -8.56 23.56
C GLY A 368 13.78 -8.31 23.74
N GLU A 369 14.53 -8.31 22.62
CA GLU A 369 15.97 -8.02 22.68
C GLU A 369 16.24 -6.63 23.26
N ILE A 370 15.49 -5.63 22.80
CA ILE A 370 15.67 -4.26 23.25
C ILE A 370 15.45 -4.17 24.76
N LEU A 371 14.34 -4.73 25.23
CA LEU A 371 13.96 -4.56 26.62
C LEU A 371 14.87 -5.35 27.56
N ARG A 372 15.26 -6.57 27.16
CA ARG A 372 16.16 -7.38 28.00
C ARG A 372 17.55 -6.77 28.06
N SER A 373 18.03 -6.20 26.95
CA SER A 373 19.37 -5.60 26.92
C SER A 373 19.47 -4.37 27.81
N GLN A 374 18.34 -3.77 28.13
CA GLN A 374 18.29 -2.59 29.02
C GLN A 374 18.04 -2.95 30.47
N GLY A 375 18.17 -4.23 30.81
CA GLY A 375 17.98 -4.69 32.18
C GLY A 375 16.52 -4.76 32.60
N ARG A 376 15.61 -4.82 31.63
CA ARG A 376 14.17 -4.80 31.90
C ARG A 376 13.54 -6.18 31.75
N GLY A 377 14.34 -7.23 31.80
CA GLY A 377 13.84 -8.57 31.54
C GLY A 377 12.86 -9.12 32.58
N SER A 378 12.86 -8.56 33.78
CA SER A 378 11.97 -9.05 34.84
C SER A 378 10.56 -8.47 34.72
N ASP A 379 10.41 -7.30 34.09
CA ASP A 379 9.11 -6.69 33.86
C ASP A 379 9.12 -6.01 32.51
N LEU A 380 8.80 -6.79 31.50
CA LEU A 380 8.86 -6.29 30.12
C LEU A 380 7.81 -5.22 29.85
N TYR A 381 6.64 -5.26 30.54
CA TYR A 381 5.65 -4.22 30.32
C TYR A 381 6.13 -2.85 30.79
N ASP A 382 6.68 -2.75 31.99
CA ASP A 382 7.24 -1.47 32.44
C ASP A 382 8.34 -1.03 31.49
N GLY A 383 9.17 -1.98 31.04
CA GLY A 383 10.19 -1.69 30.05
C GLY A 383 9.61 -1.11 28.76
N LEU A 384 8.51 -1.70 28.29
CA LEU A 384 7.84 -1.22 27.09
C LEU A 384 7.39 0.23 27.24
N PHE A 385 6.72 0.55 28.35
CA PHE A 385 6.23 1.91 28.54
C PHE A 385 7.38 2.91 28.63
N ASP A 386 8.43 2.57 29.38
CA ASP A 386 9.60 3.43 29.48
C ASP A 386 10.27 3.63 28.12
N TRP A 387 10.35 2.57 27.33
CA TRP A 387 10.96 2.62 26.00
C TRP A 387 10.12 3.48 25.05
N LEU A 388 8.79 3.32 25.11
CA LEU A 388 7.91 4.15 24.26
C LEU A 388 8.08 5.63 24.58
N ILE A 389 8.26 5.97 25.86
CA ILE A 389 8.52 7.36 26.24
C ILE A 389 9.86 7.81 25.67
N GLU A 390 10.88 6.98 25.77
CA GLU A 390 12.22 7.31 25.26
C GLU A 390 12.19 7.61 23.77
N ILE A 391 11.49 6.79 22.97
CA ILE A 391 11.44 6.97 21.52
C ILE A 391 10.30 7.90 21.08
N LYS A 392 9.55 8.44 22.04
CA LYS A 392 8.42 9.32 21.78
C LYS A 392 7.33 8.65 20.94
N GLY A 393 7.19 7.34 21.10
CA GLY A 393 6.20 6.58 20.36
C GLY A 393 6.44 6.52 18.86
N ASP A 394 7.65 6.83 18.41
CA ASP A 394 7.93 7.02 16.99
C ASP A 394 8.77 5.86 16.43
N ALA A 395 8.07 4.79 16.09
CA ALA A 395 8.67 3.62 15.47
C ALA A 395 7.65 2.86 14.67
N SER A 396 8.12 2.10 13.69
CA SER A 396 7.30 1.10 13.01
C SER A 396 7.87 -0.29 13.30
N MET A 397 7.00 -1.28 13.14
CA MET A 397 7.36 -2.66 13.50
C MET A 397 6.94 -3.62 12.39
N VAL A 398 7.63 -4.76 12.33
CA VAL A 398 7.23 -5.93 11.54
C VAL A 398 6.73 -6.96 12.54
N ILE A 399 5.54 -7.52 12.28
CA ILE A 399 4.90 -8.45 13.22
C ILE A 399 4.55 -9.76 12.51
N PHE A 400 4.93 -10.88 13.12
CA PHE A 400 4.74 -12.21 12.53
C PHE A 400 3.42 -12.79 13.01
N LEU A 401 2.39 -12.75 12.16
CA LEU A 401 1.00 -13.01 12.54
C LEU A 401 0.24 -13.99 11.66
N MET A 402 0.68 -14.25 10.43
CA MET A 402 -0.17 -14.90 9.45
C MET A 402 0.30 -16.30 9.08
N ASP A 403 -0.59 -17.02 8.43
CA ASP A 403 -0.40 -18.40 8.02
C ASP A 403 -0.16 -18.48 6.52
N GLU A 404 0.84 -19.26 6.13
CA GLU A 404 1.18 -19.44 4.71
C GLU A 404 0.01 -20.02 3.90
N ASP A 405 -0.75 -20.96 4.47
CA ASP A 405 -1.89 -21.52 3.75
C ASP A 405 -2.96 -20.47 3.47
N ASP A 406 -3.16 -19.55 4.42
CA ASP A 406 -4.10 -18.44 4.22
C ASP A 406 -3.62 -17.51 3.11
N VAL A 407 -2.32 -17.24 3.07
CA VAL A 407 -1.75 -16.40 1.99
C VAL A 407 -2.07 -17.04 0.64
N LYS A 408 -1.83 -18.35 0.50
CA LYS A 408 -2.10 -19.05 -0.74
C LYS A 408 -3.58 -19.04 -1.11
N THR A 409 -4.44 -19.22 -0.12
CA THR A 409 -5.89 -19.22 -0.34
C THR A 409 -6.36 -17.86 -0.89
N VAL A 410 -5.92 -16.78 -0.25
CA VAL A 410 -6.32 -15.44 -0.71
C VAL A 410 -5.69 -15.13 -2.07
N LEU A 411 -4.40 -15.43 -2.24
CA LEU A 411 -3.69 -15.10 -3.47
C LEU A 411 -4.31 -15.79 -4.68
N SER A 412 -4.77 -17.03 -4.51
CA SER A 412 -5.33 -17.78 -5.64
C SER A 412 -6.81 -17.47 -5.91
N HIS A 413 -7.47 -16.71 -5.03
CA HIS A 413 -8.91 -16.43 -5.20
C HIS A 413 -9.13 -15.42 -6.32
N ARG A 414 -10.21 -15.60 -7.10
CA ARG A 414 -10.52 -14.73 -8.25
C ARG A 414 -10.64 -13.27 -7.90
N LEU A 415 -11.07 -12.96 -6.68
CA LEU A 415 -11.34 -11.56 -6.30
C LEU A 415 -10.12 -10.84 -5.74
N SER A 416 -9.00 -11.55 -5.54
CA SER A 416 -7.85 -10.92 -4.91
C SER A 416 -6.95 -10.23 -5.93
N ILE A 417 -6.32 -9.18 -5.46
CA ILE A 417 -5.40 -8.31 -6.22
C ILE A 417 -4.08 -8.33 -5.46
N VAL A 418 -2.95 -8.29 -6.17
CA VAL A 418 -1.65 -8.22 -5.51
C VAL A 418 -1.37 -6.78 -5.12
N GLY A 419 -1.03 -6.56 -3.85
CA GLY A 419 -0.62 -5.23 -3.37
C GLY A 419 0.49 -5.39 -2.36
N SER A 420 1.45 -4.46 -2.35
CA SER A 420 2.63 -4.63 -1.50
C SER A 420 2.43 -4.14 -0.06
N ASP A 421 1.54 -3.19 0.13
CA ASP A 421 1.35 -2.54 1.44
C ASP A 421 2.66 -1.94 1.94
N SER A 422 3.41 -1.31 1.05
CA SER A 422 4.73 -0.82 1.35
C SER A 422 4.87 0.66 0.99
N TRP A 423 6.06 1.19 1.20
CA TRP A 423 6.41 2.54 0.77
C TRP A 423 7.69 2.45 -0.06
N VAL A 424 7.92 3.47 -0.90
CA VAL A 424 9.15 3.46 -1.70
C VAL A 424 10.34 3.67 -0.80
N VAL A 425 11.35 2.87 -0.98
CA VAL A 425 12.59 2.95 -0.21
C VAL A 425 13.78 2.68 -1.13
N SER A 426 14.95 2.90 -0.59
CA SER A 426 16.22 2.50 -1.21
C SER A 426 17.19 2.21 -0.08
N PRO A 427 18.31 1.55 -0.37
CA PRO A 427 19.30 1.33 0.70
C PRO A 427 19.78 2.61 1.37
N ALA A 428 19.77 3.73 0.64
CA ALA A 428 20.26 5.01 1.17
C ALA A 428 19.43 5.55 2.34
N VAL A 429 18.14 5.20 2.41
CA VAL A 429 17.30 5.72 3.49
C VAL A 429 17.40 4.90 4.77
N GLY A 430 18.02 3.73 4.72
CA GLY A 430 18.26 2.94 5.91
C GLY A 430 17.03 2.25 6.45
N GLY A 431 17.10 1.89 7.74
CA GLY A 431 16.05 1.13 8.39
C GLY A 431 16.09 -0.33 8.03
N LYS A 432 15.12 -1.06 8.56
CA LYS A 432 14.94 -2.48 8.25
C LYS A 432 13.49 -2.70 7.79
N PRO A 433 13.15 -2.20 6.60
CA PRO A 433 11.76 -2.31 6.15
C PRO A 433 11.37 -3.77 5.94
N HIS A 434 10.07 -3.99 5.99
CA HIS A 434 9.52 -5.30 5.63
C HIS A 434 9.98 -5.64 4.20
N PRO A 435 10.41 -6.88 3.93
CA PRO A 435 10.89 -7.23 2.58
C PRO A 435 9.85 -7.06 1.49
N ARG A 436 8.55 -6.91 1.83
CA ARG A 436 7.53 -6.62 0.82
C ARG A 436 7.79 -5.32 0.07
N ALA A 437 8.59 -4.41 0.64
CA ALA A 437 8.93 -3.16 -0.05
C ALA A 437 9.75 -3.41 -1.32
N TYR A 438 10.49 -4.51 -1.35
CA TYR A 438 11.36 -4.84 -2.48
C TYR A 438 10.89 -6.03 -3.29
N GLY A 439 10.16 -6.96 -2.67
CA GLY A 439 10.01 -8.28 -3.26
C GLY A 439 8.61 -8.75 -3.61
N THR A 440 7.58 -7.97 -3.32
CA THR A 440 6.21 -8.47 -3.42
C THR A 440 5.87 -9.08 -4.78
N PHE A 441 6.08 -8.35 -5.86
CA PHE A 441 5.65 -8.81 -7.19
C PHE A 441 6.55 -9.92 -7.72
N PRO A 442 7.88 -9.81 -7.61
CA PRO A 442 8.73 -10.92 -8.02
C PRO A 442 8.50 -12.19 -7.19
N ARG A 443 8.15 -12.04 -5.90
CA ARG A 443 7.86 -13.21 -5.06
C ARG A 443 6.62 -13.95 -5.53
N VAL A 444 5.58 -13.21 -5.95
CA VAL A 444 4.40 -13.86 -6.52
C VAL A 444 4.81 -14.65 -7.76
N LEU A 445 5.57 -14.04 -8.67
CA LEU A 445 5.95 -14.69 -9.92
C LEU A 445 6.91 -15.87 -9.71
N GLY A 446 7.89 -15.72 -8.84
CA GLY A 446 8.88 -16.78 -8.62
C GLY A 446 8.41 -17.89 -7.71
N LYS A 447 8.00 -17.53 -6.50
CA LYS A 447 7.64 -18.53 -5.49
C LYS A 447 6.26 -19.14 -5.77
N TYR A 448 5.25 -18.30 -6.00
CA TYR A 448 3.88 -18.80 -6.03
C TYR A 448 3.43 -19.26 -7.41
N VAL A 449 3.98 -18.66 -8.47
CA VAL A 449 3.65 -19.11 -9.84
C VAL A 449 4.61 -20.20 -10.29
N ARG A 450 5.91 -19.86 -10.39
CA ARG A 450 6.88 -20.79 -10.98
C ARG A 450 7.14 -22.00 -10.11
N GLU A 451 7.41 -21.80 -8.82
CA GLU A 451 7.85 -22.91 -7.96
C GLU A 451 6.69 -23.70 -7.38
N GLU A 452 5.71 -23.03 -6.81
CA GLU A 452 4.63 -23.72 -6.08
C GLU A 452 3.34 -23.87 -6.88
N LYS A 453 3.24 -23.17 -8.00
CA LYS A 453 2.11 -23.31 -8.93
C LYS A 453 0.76 -23.09 -8.25
N VAL A 454 0.72 -22.09 -7.36
CA VAL A 454 -0.49 -21.73 -6.64
C VAL A 454 -1.51 -21.08 -7.57
N LEU A 455 -1.01 -20.31 -8.56
CA LEU A 455 -1.85 -19.69 -9.58
C LEU A 455 -1.07 -19.65 -10.89
N SER A 456 -1.80 -19.50 -12.00
CA SER A 456 -1.16 -19.44 -13.32
C SER A 456 -0.45 -18.10 -13.50
N LEU A 457 0.52 -18.09 -14.43
CA LEU A 457 1.22 -16.86 -14.79
C LEU A 457 0.23 -15.81 -15.32
N GLU A 458 -0.69 -16.25 -16.19
CA GLU A 458 -1.67 -15.36 -16.78
C GLU A 458 -2.55 -14.72 -15.71
N ASP A 459 -2.97 -15.51 -14.72
CA ASP A 459 -3.82 -14.97 -13.65
C ASP A 459 -3.03 -14.04 -12.73
N ALA A 460 -1.78 -14.37 -12.44
CA ALA A 460 -0.92 -13.50 -11.63
C ALA A 460 -0.77 -12.14 -12.31
N ILE A 461 -0.49 -12.14 -13.61
CA ILE A 461 -0.31 -10.86 -14.33
C ILE A 461 -1.62 -10.07 -14.33
N ARG A 462 -2.77 -10.73 -14.50
CA ARG A 462 -4.06 -10.05 -14.43
C ARG A 462 -4.25 -9.38 -13.06
N LYS A 463 -3.93 -10.09 -11.99
CA LYS A 463 -4.05 -9.56 -10.61
C LYS A 463 -3.09 -8.41 -10.32
N MET A 464 -2.06 -8.26 -11.15
CA MET A 464 -1.05 -7.21 -10.98
C MET A 464 -1.26 -6.03 -11.91
N THR A 465 -2.16 -6.14 -12.88
CA THR A 465 -2.25 -5.15 -13.95
C THR A 465 -3.69 -4.74 -14.23
N SER A 466 -4.42 -5.51 -15.03
CA SER A 466 -5.75 -5.09 -15.46
C SER A 466 -6.76 -5.10 -14.33
N LEU A 467 -6.66 -6.05 -13.40
CA LEU A 467 -7.62 -6.10 -12.30
C LEU A 467 -7.52 -4.87 -11.40
N PRO A 468 -6.33 -4.50 -10.89
CA PRO A 468 -6.27 -3.26 -10.10
C PRO A 468 -6.58 -2.01 -10.91
N ALA A 469 -6.18 -1.95 -12.19
CA ALA A 469 -6.48 -0.78 -13.01
C ALA A 469 -7.99 -0.62 -13.18
N SER A 470 -8.69 -1.73 -13.41
CA SER A 470 -10.14 -1.75 -13.57
C SER A 470 -10.83 -1.38 -12.26
N LYS A 471 -10.36 -1.94 -11.14
CA LYS A 471 -10.93 -1.64 -9.83
C LYS A 471 -10.86 -0.15 -9.52
N MET A 472 -9.71 0.45 -9.80
CA MET A 472 -9.50 1.87 -9.51
C MET A 472 -9.97 2.78 -10.64
N ARG A 473 -10.47 2.20 -11.74
CA ARG A 473 -10.98 2.96 -12.89
C ARG A 473 -9.93 3.85 -13.50
N ILE A 474 -8.71 3.32 -13.63
CA ILE A 474 -7.59 4.06 -14.22
C ILE A 474 -7.74 4.00 -15.74
N PRO A 475 -7.86 5.12 -16.43
CA PRO A 475 -8.05 5.07 -17.89
C PRO A 475 -6.74 4.74 -18.61
N LEU A 476 -6.83 3.90 -19.63
CA LEU A 476 -5.77 3.65 -20.62
C LEU A 476 -4.48 3.08 -20.01
N ARG A 477 -4.58 2.32 -18.92
CA ARG A 477 -3.44 1.65 -18.29
C ARG A 477 -3.85 0.25 -17.85
N GLY A 478 -2.87 -0.62 -17.66
CA GLY A 478 -3.11 -1.96 -17.12
C GLY A 478 -3.29 -3.06 -18.16
N VAL A 479 -3.26 -2.71 -19.44
CA VAL A 479 -3.40 -3.67 -20.54
C VAL A 479 -2.43 -3.25 -21.65
N ILE A 480 -1.83 -4.23 -22.33
CA ILE A 480 -1.06 -3.98 -23.55
C ILE A 480 -2.06 -3.84 -24.70
N LYS A 481 -2.28 -2.62 -25.13
CA LYS A 481 -3.29 -2.34 -26.15
C LYS A 481 -2.93 -1.03 -26.86
N GLU A 482 -3.18 -0.98 -28.16
CA GLU A 482 -2.93 0.27 -28.93
C GLU A 482 -3.74 1.39 -28.32
N GLY A 483 -3.11 2.54 -28.16
CA GLY A 483 -3.70 3.73 -27.56
C GLY A 483 -3.54 3.84 -26.05
N PHE A 484 -3.04 2.77 -25.41
CA PHE A 484 -2.80 2.78 -23.96
C PHE A 484 -1.40 3.32 -23.66
N TRP A 485 -1.25 3.90 -22.48
CA TRP A 485 0.05 4.37 -22.03
C TRP A 485 1.04 3.19 -22.00
N ALA A 486 2.27 3.46 -22.39
CA ALA A 486 3.31 2.44 -22.44
C ALA A 486 3.98 2.32 -21.08
N ASP A 487 3.27 1.68 -20.14
CA ASP A 487 3.82 1.21 -18.88
C ASP A 487 4.02 -0.29 -19.09
N ILE A 488 5.26 -0.73 -19.12
CA ILE A 488 5.57 -2.10 -19.60
C ILE A 488 6.68 -2.69 -18.75
N VAL A 489 6.56 -3.98 -18.45
CA VAL A 489 7.60 -4.76 -17.78
C VAL A 489 8.06 -5.88 -18.71
N VAL A 490 9.37 -6.06 -18.81
CA VAL A 490 9.96 -7.18 -19.54
C VAL A 490 10.72 -8.02 -18.52
N PHE A 491 10.37 -9.29 -18.39
CA PHE A 491 10.96 -10.12 -17.33
C PHE A 491 11.31 -11.51 -17.83
N ASP A 492 12.29 -12.10 -17.15
CA ASP A 492 12.75 -13.47 -17.39
C ASP A 492 12.04 -14.39 -16.38
N PHE A 493 11.04 -15.13 -16.86
CA PHE A 493 10.23 -15.96 -15.96
C PHE A 493 11.06 -17.05 -15.27
N ASP A 494 12.12 -17.52 -15.92
CA ASP A 494 12.96 -18.57 -15.33
C ASP A 494 13.81 -18.05 -14.18
N ARG A 495 14.03 -16.73 -14.11
CA ARG A 495 14.93 -16.13 -13.13
C ARG A 495 14.23 -15.23 -12.11
N VAL A 496 13.01 -14.77 -12.41
CA VAL A 496 12.37 -13.76 -11.57
C VAL A 496 12.16 -14.29 -10.15
N LYS A 497 12.64 -13.52 -9.17
CA LYS A 497 12.42 -13.87 -7.78
C LYS A 497 12.78 -12.70 -6.86
N ASP A 498 12.25 -12.74 -5.64
CA ASP A 498 12.61 -11.79 -4.62
C ASP A 498 13.94 -12.20 -3.97
N LYS A 499 14.69 -11.21 -3.50
CA LYS A 499 15.95 -11.43 -2.77
C LYS A 499 15.85 -10.90 -1.35
N ALA A 500 14.99 -9.93 -1.11
CA ALA A 500 14.88 -9.29 0.20
C ALA A 500 14.41 -10.28 1.25
N THR A 501 15.01 -10.20 2.43
CA THR A 501 14.62 -11.01 3.57
C THR A 501 14.34 -10.09 4.76
N PHE A 502 13.76 -10.65 5.81
CA PHE A 502 13.52 -9.86 7.02
C PHE A 502 14.83 -9.39 7.65
N GLN A 503 15.90 -10.12 7.46
CA GLN A 503 17.24 -9.79 7.98
C GLN A 503 18.01 -8.82 7.10
N UNK A 504 17.82 -8.81 5.78
CA UNK A 504 18.32 -8.06 4.96
C UNK A 504 17.46 -7.63 4.08
N PRO A 505 16.80 -6.73 4.38
CA PRO A 505 15.73 -6.39 3.42
C PRO A 505 16.12 -5.52 2.22
N HIS A 506 17.19 -4.81 2.32
CA HIS A 506 17.61 -3.90 1.25
C HIS A 506 18.31 -4.65 0.11
N GLN A 507 17.53 -5.45 -0.63
CA GLN A 507 18.03 -6.21 -1.76
C GLN A 507 17.02 -6.15 -2.90
N TYR A 508 17.47 -5.73 -4.07
CA TYR A 508 16.61 -5.67 -5.25
C TYR A 508 16.33 -7.08 -5.78
N ALA A 509 15.15 -7.25 -6.37
CA ALA A 509 14.76 -8.52 -6.97
C ALA A 509 15.60 -8.84 -8.20
N GLU A 510 15.55 -10.11 -8.62
CA GLU A 510 16.20 -10.58 -9.85
C GLU A 510 15.15 -10.87 -10.91
N GLY A 511 15.56 -10.77 -12.19
CA GLY A 511 14.74 -11.24 -13.29
C GLY A 511 13.81 -10.23 -13.92
N ILE A 512 13.68 -9.05 -13.34
CA ILE A 512 12.99 -7.94 -14.00
C ILE A 512 14.04 -7.23 -14.83
N GLU A 513 13.93 -7.31 -16.15
CA GLU A 513 15.00 -6.86 -17.04
C GLU A 513 14.82 -5.41 -17.49
N TYR A 514 13.60 -5.04 -17.90
CA TYR A 514 13.31 -3.69 -18.36
C TYR A 514 11.98 -3.24 -17.77
N VAL A 515 11.91 -1.98 -17.40
CA VAL A 515 10.67 -1.34 -16.99
C VAL A 515 10.54 -0.03 -17.74
N VAL A 516 9.37 0.18 -18.34
CA VAL A 516 9.04 1.38 -19.10
C VAL A 516 7.89 2.06 -18.41
N VAL A 517 8.00 3.37 -18.18
CA VAL A 517 6.94 4.18 -17.60
C VAL A 517 6.65 5.32 -18.57
N ASN A 518 5.41 5.41 -19.01
CA ASN A 518 4.98 6.46 -19.94
C ASN A 518 5.92 6.55 -21.16
N GLY A 519 6.35 5.39 -21.63
CA GLY A 519 7.17 5.29 -22.84
C GLY A 519 8.67 5.47 -22.64
N GLU A 520 9.13 5.72 -21.40
CA GLU A 520 10.56 5.92 -21.16
C GLU A 520 11.12 4.80 -20.27
N VAL A 521 12.32 4.35 -20.59
CA VAL A 521 12.95 3.23 -19.90
C VAL A 521 13.48 3.71 -18.55
N VAL A 522 12.94 3.19 -17.46
CA VAL A 522 13.39 3.52 -16.11
C VAL A 522 14.27 2.42 -15.51
N LEU A 523 14.17 1.20 -16.03
CA LEU A 523 15.07 0.09 -15.68
C LEU A 523 15.57 -0.53 -16.96
N ASP A 524 16.90 -0.63 -17.12
CA ASP A 524 17.53 -1.12 -18.34
C ASP A 524 18.45 -2.28 -17.97
N ARG A 525 18.06 -3.50 -18.34
CA ARG A 525 18.81 -4.72 -18.00
C ARG A 525 19.15 -4.76 -16.52
N GLY A 526 18.12 -4.48 -15.70
CA GLY A 526 18.22 -4.54 -14.27
C GLY A 526 18.84 -3.32 -13.59
N ARG A 527 19.19 -2.28 -14.37
CA ARG A 527 19.83 -1.09 -13.82
C ARG A 527 18.92 0.13 -13.89
N ILE A 528 18.85 0.85 -12.80
CA ILE A 528 18.08 2.08 -12.71
C ILE A 528 18.70 3.13 -13.64
N THR A 529 17.87 3.75 -14.50
CA THR A 529 18.38 4.78 -15.42
C THR A 529 18.39 6.18 -14.80
N GLY A 530 17.58 6.40 -13.78
CA GLY A 530 17.44 7.72 -13.17
C GLY A 530 16.43 8.61 -13.84
N LYS A 531 15.79 8.16 -14.92
CA LYS A 531 14.73 8.94 -15.55
C LYS A 531 13.51 9.00 -14.66
N ARG A 532 12.79 10.12 -14.71
CA ARG A 532 11.62 10.37 -13.88
C ARG A 532 10.40 10.74 -14.74
N PRO A 533 9.93 9.81 -15.57
CA PRO A 533 8.78 10.11 -16.46
C PRO A 533 7.43 9.93 -15.81
N GLY A 534 7.39 9.56 -14.54
CA GLY A 534 6.12 9.29 -13.85
C GLY A 534 5.26 10.52 -13.70
N LYS A 535 3.98 10.29 -13.49
CA LYS A 535 2.99 11.35 -13.38
C LYS A 535 2.06 11.08 -12.22
N VAL A 536 1.50 12.14 -11.66
CA VAL A 536 0.36 11.98 -10.76
C VAL A 536 -0.88 11.84 -11.64
N ILE A 537 -1.55 10.70 -11.52
CA ILE A 537 -2.75 10.42 -12.31
C ILE A 537 -3.95 10.97 -11.54
N ARG A 538 -4.69 11.88 -12.17
CA ARG A 538 -5.85 12.50 -11.55
C ARG A 538 -7.12 12.00 -12.20
N ARG A 539 -8.18 11.82 -11.37
CA ARG A 539 -9.47 11.33 -11.85
C ARG A 539 -10.12 12.35 -12.79
#